data_0f14576a19578dba69e4ca69f3536fa8
#
_entry.id   0f14576a19578dba69e4ca69f3536fa8
#
_cell.length_a   1.000
_cell.length_b   1.000
_cell.length_c   1.000
_cell.angle_alpha   90.00
_cell.angle_beta   90.00
_cell.angle_gamma   90.00
#
_symmetry.space_group_name_H-M   'P 1'
#
loop_
_entity.id
_entity.type
_entity.pdbx_description
1 polymer ?
#
loop_
_entity_poly.entity_id
_entity_poly.type
_entity_poly.pdbx_seq_one_letter_code
_entity_poly.pdbx_strand_id
1 'polypeptide(L)'
;MRHTAERRWQKLTLPGLALAALIVPGAASAQQPSRDSRDSMELSIELVDPKVLRVCADPHNLPFSNEKLEGFENKLAELFAKKLGKSLAYTWFPQATGFVRQTLGSHRCDVIMGFPQGDDLVQSTNPYYRTAYAFIFKPGSDLEGIDSLSDERLKAKRIGIVAGTPAATYLAINSLLARAKPYALMVDTRIDSSAEAMVQDLKSGEIDVGILWGPMAGYYAKQETPALRVVPILKESGGPRLTYRLAMGVRAADQGWKRQLNRLIQENQSEINALLIGYGVPLLDEKDQPITADAPTRKP
;
A
#
# COMPACT_ATOMS: atom_id res chain seq x y z
N MET A 1 22.72 -50.45 32.11
CA MET A 1 23.39 -50.40 33.43
C MET A 1 22.99 -49.13 34.13
N ARG A 2 22.39 -49.27 35.28
CA ARG A 2 21.82 -48.27 36.17
C ARG A 2 22.94 -47.45 36.84
N HIS A 3 22.72 -46.15 37.12
CA HIS A 3 23.08 -45.58 38.40
C HIS A 3 22.26 -44.30 38.64
N THR A 4 21.34 -44.42 39.56
CA THR A 4 20.61 -43.41 40.30
C THR A 4 21.52 -42.84 41.39
N ALA A 5 21.50 -41.50 41.58
CA ALA A 5 22.06 -40.85 42.77
C ALA A 5 21.03 -39.85 43.33
N GLU A 6 20.36 -40.30 44.38
CA GLU A 6 19.58 -39.48 45.30
C GLU A 6 20.49 -38.57 46.15
N ARG A 7 20.14 -37.31 46.32
CA ARG A 7 20.69 -36.45 47.38
C ARG A 7 19.58 -36.01 48.34
N ARG A 8 19.76 -36.46 49.56
CA ARG A 8 19.01 -36.13 50.79
C ARG A 8 19.15 -34.64 51.12
N TRP A 9 18.04 -34.00 51.45
CA TRP A 9 18.00 -32.72 52.12
C TRP A 9 17.81 -32.88 53.62
N GLN A 10 18.78 -32.42 54.43
CA GLN A 10 18.67 -32.33 55.87
C GLN A 10 17.94 -31.06 56.28
N LYS A 11 16.97 -31.20 57.17
CA LYS A 11 16.23 -30.14 57.82
C LYS A 11 17.09 -29.60 58.96
N LEU A 12 17.37 -28.28 58.97
CA LEU A 12 17.87 -27.55 60.13
C LEU A 12 16.76 -26.64 60.65
N THR A 13 16.32 -26.92 61.88
CA THR A 13 15.44 -26.05 62.67
C THR A 13 16.31 -25.16 63.57
N LEU A 14 16.01 -23.85 63.61
CA LEU A 14 16.51 -22.92 64.61
C LEU A 14 15.37 -22.04 65.12
N PRO A 15 15.38 -21.69 66.42
CA PRO A 15 14.22 -21.13 67.10
C PRO A 15 14.17 -19.59 67.03
N GLY A 16 12.99 -19.07 67.32
CA GLY A 16 12.55 -17.73 67.13
C GLY A 16 13.16 -16.65 68.06
N LEU A 17 13.09 -15.44 67.55
CA LEU A 17 13.10 -14.24 68.35
C LEU A 17 12.04 -13.29 67.79
N ALA A 18 11.06 -13.00 68.61
CA ALA A 18 9.99 -12.05 68.32
C ALA A 18 10.54 -10.61 68.51
N LEU A 19 10.47 -9.81 67.46
CA LEU A 19 10.70 -8.37 67.55
C LEU A 19 9.45 -7.68 67.01
N ALA A 20 8.69 -7.02 67.89
CA ALA A 20 7.56 -6.18 67.56
C ALA A 20 8.03 -4.90 66.89
N ALA A 21 7.69 -4.71 65.63
CA ALA A 21 7.91 -3.46 64.94
C ALA A 21 6.57 -2.78 64.66
N LEU A 22 6.43 -1.57 65.16
CA LEU A 22 5.30 -0.65 64.96
C LEU A 22 5.18 -0.29 63.48
N ILE A 23 4.04 -0.65 62.88
CA ILE A 23 3.70 -0.25 61.53
C ILE A 23 3.01 1.12 61.57
N VAL A 24 3.67 2.13 60.99
CA VAL A 24 3.04 3.42 60.65
C VAL A 24 2.58 3.28 59.21
N PRO A 25 1.28 3.48 58.91
CA PRO A 25 0.83 3.49 57.51
C PRO A 25 1.10 4.88 56.92
N GLY A 26 2.19 5.01 56.21
CA GLY A 26 2.44 6.13 55.30
C GLY A 26 1.72 5.82 53.96
N ALA A 27 0.57 6.47 53.76
CA ALA A 27 -0.08 6.45 52.45
C ALA A 27 0.79 7.25 51.42
N ALA A 28 1.58 6.54 50.67
CA ALA A 28 2.22 7.10 49.48
C ALA A 28 1.17 7.17 48.37
N SER A 29 0.59 8.37 48.19
CA SER A 29 -0.20 8.67 46.99
C SER A 29 0.70 8.61 45.78
N ALA A 30 0.64 7.50 45.03
CA ALA A 30 1.24 7.44 43.71
C ALA A 30 0.47 8.40 42.80
N GLN A 31 1.01 9.59 42.56
CA GLN A 31 0.51 10.51 41.53
C GLN A 31 0.68 9.82 40.16
N GLN A 32 -0.45 9.45 39.55
CA GLN A 32 -0.46 9.06 38.15
C GLN A 32 0.02 10.27 37.31
N PRO A 33 1.00 10.09 36.40
CA PRO A 33 1.41 11.17 35.52
C PRO A 33 0.21 11.60 34.67
N SER A 34 -0.01 12.92 34.61
CA SER A 34 -1.09 13.52 33.85
C SER A 34 -1.01 13.12 32.36
N ARG A 35 -2.18 12.98 31.69
CA ARG A 35 -2.26 12.68 30.25
C ARG A 35 -1.41 13.60 29.38
N ASP A 36 -1.27 14.87 29.79
CA ASP A 36 -0.48 15.90 29.08
C ASP A 36 1.03 15.58 29.02
N SER A 37 1.58 14.90 30.04
CA SER A 37 3.01 14.52 30.02
C SER A 37 3.30 13.32 29.11
N ARG A 38 2.32 12.46 28.82
CA ARG A 38 2.48 11.37 27.84
C ARG A 38 2.41 11.89 26.40
N ASP A 39 1.49 12.80 26.12
CA ASP A 39 1.37 13.41 24.79
C ASP A 39 2.60 14.25 24.43
N SER A 40 3.20 14.96 25.42
CA SER A 40 4.42 15.74 25.19
C SER A 40 5.68 14.86 25.01
N MET A 41 5.73 13.67 25.63
CA MET A 41 6.84 12.74 25.46
C MET A 41 6.77 11.98 24.11
N GLU A 42 5.57 11.67 23.61
CA GLU A 42 5.40 11.10 22.25
C GLU A 42 5.79 12.13 21.17
N LEU A 43 5.47 13.39 21.33
CA LEU A 43 5.79 14.46 20.37
C LEU A 43 7.32 14.74 20.27
N SER A 44 8.08 14.44 21.31
CA SER A 44 9.53 14.70 21.33
C SER A 44 10.38 13.70 20.55
N ILE A 45 9.81 12.58 20.10
CA ILE A 45 10.52 11.49 19.42
C ILE A 45 10.27 11.52 17.88
N GLU A 46 9.27 12.25 17.39
CA GLU A 46 8.98 12.35 15.97
C GLU A 46 10.00 13.25 15.26
N LEU A 47 10.66 12.69 14.24
CA LEU A 47 11.66 13.38 13.43
C LEU A 47 11.07 13.92 12.10
N VAL A 48 9.76 14.18 12.10
CA VAL A 48 9.04 14.76 10.94
C VAL A 48 9.37 16.24 10.84
N ASP A 49 9.75 16.68 9.62
CA ASP A 49 10.05 18.09 9.38
C ASP A 49 8.78 18.96 9.58
N PRO A 50 8.84 20.00 10.45
CA PRO A 50 7.68 20.84 10.74
C PRO A 50 7.31 21.79 9.58
N LYS A 51 8.25 22.12 8.67
CA LYS A 51 8.07 23.11 7.60
C LYS A 51 8.02 22.52 6.20
N VAL A 52 8.55 21.31 6.04
CA VAL A 52 8.68 20.63 4.75
C VAL A 52 7.91 19.33 4.76
N LEU A 53 7.10 19.06 3.75
CA LEU A 53 6.57 17.73 3.46
C LEU A 53 7.64 16.98 2.65
N ARG A 54 8.36 16.06 3.30
CA ARG A 54 9.41 15.25 2.67
C ARG A 54 8.82 13.93 2.19
N VAL A 55 8.72 13.75 0.88
CA VAL A 55 8.10 12.58 0.24
C VAL A 55 9.16 11.62 -0.28
N CYS A 56 9.01 10.33 0.00
CA CYS A 56 9.78 9.26 -0.61
C CYS A 56 9.08 8.85 -1.92
N ALA A 57 9.77 8.95 -3.06
CA ALA A 57 9.16 8.68 -4.34
C ALA A 57 10.14 8.05 -5.34
N ASP A 58 9.60 7.37 -6.34
CA ASP A 58 10.38 6.84 -7.46
C ASP A 58 10.51 7.93 -8.53
N PRO A 59 11.73 8.15 -9.08
CA PRO A 59 11.97 9.17 -10.09
C PRO A 59 11.33 8.88 -11.45
N HIS A 60 10.93 7.61 -11.76
CA HIS A 60 10.49 7.18 -13.09
C HIS A 60 9.39 6.10 -13.06
N ASN A 61 8.40 6.20 -12.18
CA ASN A 61 7.35 5.20 -11.99
C ASN A 61 5.95 5.76 -12.26
N LEU A 62 5.69 6.21 -13.50
CA LEU A 62 4.33 6.60 -13.88
C LEU A 62 3.38 5.38 -13.88
N PRO A 63 2.14 5.56 -13.46
CA PRO A 63 1.43 6.81 -13.15
C PRO A 63 1.62 7.32 -11.71
N PHE A 64 2.46 6.70 -10.88
CA PHE A 64 2.60 7.03 -9.45
C PHE A 64 3.42 8.32 -9.26
N SER A 65 4.70 8.29 -9.62
CA SER A 65 5.59 9.43 -9.45
C SER A 65 6.68 9.49 -10.53
N ASN A 66 7.16 10.70 -10.81
CA ASN A 66 8.39 10.94 -11.55
C ASN A 66 9.00 12.29 -11.15
N GLU A 67 10.27 12.53 -11.56
CA GLU A 67 10.98 13.79 -11.28
C GLU A 67 10.33 15.01 -11.94
N LYS A 68 9.54 14.83 -13.01
CA LYS A 68 8.77 15.90 -13.66
C LYS A 68 7.48 16.25 -12.91
N LEU A 69 7.19 15.53 -11.80
CA LEU A 69 6.00 15.72 -10.96
C LEU A 69 4.69 15.48 -11.71
N GLU A 70 4.68 14.54 -12.64
CA GLU A 70 3.51 14.23 -13.49
C GLU A 70 2.64 13.10 -12.92
N GLY A 71 3.13 12.31 -11.97
CA GLY A 71 2.38 11.20 -11.38
C GLY A 71 1.30 11.65 -10.40
N PHE A 72 0.29 10.81 -10.18
CA PHE A 72 -0.80 11.14 -9.26
C PHE A 72 -0.33 11.22 -7.79
N GLU A 73 0.68 10.49 -7.38
CA GLU A 73 1.27 10.62 -6.03
C GLU A 73 2.01 11.96 -5.87
N ASN A 74 2.63 12.47 -6.94
CA ASN A 74 3.17 13.83 -6.94
C ASN A 74 2.04 14.86 -6.73
N LYS A 75 0.92 14.70 -7.43
CA LYS A 75 -0.23 15.62 -7.31
C LYS A 75 -0.91 15.54 -5.94
N LEU A 76 -0.99 14.34 -5.35
CA LEU A 76 -1.44 14.17 -3.97
C LEU A 76 -0.50 14.82 -2.97
N ALA A 77 0.81 14.71 -3.17
CA ALA A 77 1.81 15.38 -2.33
C ALA A 77 1.70 16.91 -2.42
N GLU A 78 1.51 17.47 -3.64
CA GLU A 78 1.23 18.90 -3.85
C GLU A 78 -0.02 19.34 -3.09
N LEU A 79 -1.12 18.58 -3.22
CA LEU A 79 -2.37 18.84 -2.50
C LEU A 79 -2.14 18.88 -0.98
N PHE A 80 -1.46 17.89 -0.45
CA PHE A 80 -1.23 17.77 1.00
C PHE A 80 -0.25 18.82 1.52
N ALA A 81 0.81 19.12 0.79
CA ALA A 81 1.74 20.21 1.14
C ALA A 81 0.99 21.54 1.24
N LYS A 82 0.12 21.84 0.26
CA LYS A 82 -0.73 23.04 0.27
C LYS A 82 -1.67 23.09 1.48
N LYS A 83 -2.37 21.98 1.79
CA LYS A 83 -3.29 21.90 2.94
C LYS A 83 -2.58 22.02 4.30
N LEU A 84 -1.33 21.57 4.36
CA LEU A 84 -0.47 21.68 5.55
C LEU A 84 0.25 23.01 5.68
N GLY A 85 0.27 23.85 4.65
CA GLY A 85 1.08 25.07 4.60
C GLY A 85 2.58 24.77 4.63
N LYS A 86 3.01 23.60 4.11
CA LYS A 86 4.41 23.19 4.06
C LYS A 86 4.98 23.32 2.65
N SER A 87 6.29 23.55 2.55
CA SER A 87 6.99 23.33 1.29
C SER A 87 7.09 21.83 0.99
N LEU A 88 7.30 21.47 -0.28
CA LEU A 88 7.38 20.08 -0.75
C LEU A 88 8.81 19.74 -1.15
N ALA A 89 9.32 18.62 -0.70
CA ALA A 89 10.61 18.08 -1.11
C ALA A 89 10.51 16.56 -1.33
N TYR A 90 11.33 16.04 -2.23
CA TYR A 90 11.36 14.61 -2.56
C TYR A 90 12.71 13.98 -2.23
N THR A 91 12.65 12.74 -1.76
CA THR A 91 13.77 11.81 -1.77
C THR A 91 13.51 10.79 -2.85
N TRP A 92 14.21 10.92 -3.95
CA TRP A 92 14.11 10.04 -5.09
C TRP A 92 14.92 8.76 -4.88
N PHE A 93 14.26 7.62 -5.04
CA PHE A 93 14.89 6.31 -5.03
C PHE A 93 14.00 5.32 -5.79
N PRO A 94 14.56 4.39 -6.61
CA PRO A 94 13.76 3.39 -7.32
C PRO A 94 12.91 2.55 -6.36
N GLN A 95 11.63 2.39 -6.67
CA GLN A 95 10.68 1.62 -5.86
C GLN A 95 10.88 0.11 -6.06
N ALA A 96 12.02 -0.36 -5.60
CA ALA A 96 12.48 -1.75 -5.65
C ALA A 96 12.88 -2.22 -4.25
N THR A 97 13.50 -3.42 -4.18
CA THR A 97 14.00 -3.97 -2.92
C THR A 97 14.89 -2.97 -2.19
N GLY A 98 14.53 -2.65 -0.94
CA GLY A 98 15.27 -1.71 -0.11
C GLY A 98 14.78 -0.26 -0.14
N PHE A 99 13.77 0.07 -0.97
CA PHE A 99 13.19 1.42 -1.04
C PHE A 99 12.87 2.00 0.33
N VAL A 100 12.04 1.33 1.13
CA VAL A 100 11.65 1.80 2.47
C VAL A 100 12.86 2.02 3.37
N ARG A 101 13.80 1.06 3.39
CA ARG A 101 14.99 1.14 4.23
C ARG A 101 15.91 2.30 3.85
N GLN A 102 16.08 2.56 2.54
CA GLN A 102 16.99 3.59 2.02
C GLN A 102 16.38 5.00 2.02
N THR A 103 15.08 5.10 2.23
CA THR A 103 14.35 6.38 2.20
C THR A 103 13.71 6.69 3.55
N LEU A 104 12.53 6.15 3.84
CA LEU A 104 11.75 6.39 5.05
C LEU A 104 12.50 5.93 6.31
N GLY A 105 13.04 4.71 6.29
CA GLY A 105 13.80 4.13 7.41
C GLY A 105 15.10 4.85 7.71
N SER A 106 15.70 5.50 6.71
CA SER A 106 16.90 6.33 6.87
C SER A 106 16.59 7.81 7.17
N HIS A 107 15.36 8.15 7.51
CA HIS A 107 14.89 9.52 7.84
C HIS A 107 15.12 10.56 6.73
N ARG A 108 15.28 10.14 5.48
CA ARG A 108 15.48 11.03 4.33
C ARG A 108 14.18 11.67 3.85
N CYS A 109 13.06 11.08 4.21
CA CYS A 109 11.70 11.52 3.93
C CYS A 109 10.77 11.13 5.08
N ASP A 110 9.52 11.61 5.08
CA ASP A 110 8.57 11.42 6.18
C ASP A 110 7.30 10.68 5.77
N VAL A 111 7.10 10.46 4.48
CA VAL A 111 5.93 9.77 3.96
C VAL A 111 6.21 9.09 2.62
N ILE A 112 5.66 7.90 2.44
CA ILE A 112 5.47 7.22 1.15
C ILE A 112 4.00 7.39 0.79
N MET A 113 3.69 7.92 -0.39
CA MET A 113 2.32 8.29 -0.74
C MET A 113 1.43 7.07 -1.03
N GLY A 114 1.95 6.01 -1.64
CA GLY A 114 1.21 4.79 -1.96
C GLY A 114 1.87 3.54 -1.42
N PHE A 115 1.20 2.86 -0.48
CA PHE A 115 1.68 1.60 0.10
C PHE A 115 0.50 0.67 0.41
N PRO A 116 0.60 -0.64 0.16
CA PRO A 116 -0.45 -1.58 0.53
C PRO A 116 -0.73 -1.54 2.04
N GLN A 117 -2.00 -1.40 2.42
CA GLN A 117 -2.37 -1.41 3.83
C GLN A 117 -2.09 -2.76 4.47
N GLY A 118 -1.43 -2.74 5.64
CA GLY A 118 -1.11 -3.94 6.42
C GLY A 118 0.23 -4.60 6.05
N ASP A 119 1.06 -3.94 5.25
CA ASP A 119 2.45 -4.34 5.05
C ASP A 119 3.30 -3.93 6.25
N ASP A 120 4.13 -4.84 6.76
CA ASP A 120 4.92 -4.65 8.00
C ASP A 120 6.14 -3.73 7.83
N LEU A 121 6.49 -3.37 6.61
CA LEU A 121 7.63 -2.48 6.35
C LEU A 121 7.39 -1.03 6.78
N VAL A 122 6.12 -0.63 6.90
CA VAL A 122 5.73 0.73 7.28
C VAL A 122 4.53 0.71 8.23
N GLN A 123 4.38 1.78 9.02
CA GLN A 123 3.13 2.05 9.71
C GLN A 123 2.15 2.70 8.73
N SER A 124 1.06 2.02 8.38
CA SER A 124 0.07 2.53 7.45
C SER A 124 -0.87 3.57 8.08
N THR A 125 -1.23 4.60 7.31
CA THR A 125 -2.39 5.47 7.61
C THR A 125 -3.71 4.70 7.40
N ASN A 126 -4.85 5.37 7.56
CA ASN A 126 -6.10 4.91 6.99
C ASN A 126 -5.94 4.83 5.46
N PRO A 127 -6.56 3.85 4.79
CA PRO A 127 -6.51 3.77 3.34
C PRO A 127 -7.25 4.96 2.73
N TYR A 128 -6.74 5.48 1.63
CA TYR A 128 -7.36 6.60 0.93
C TYR A 128 -7.91 6.21 -0.44
N TYR A 129 -7.56 5.01 -0.95
CA TYR A 129 -8.24 4.40 -2.08
C TYR A 129 -8.16 2.88 -2.05
N ARG A 130 -9.06 2.26 -2.80
CA ARG A 130 -9.11 0.83 -3.05
C ARG A 130 -9.19 0.57 -4.54
N THR A 131 -8.46 -0.42 -5.01
CA THR A 131 -8.41 -0.80 -6.42
C THR A 131 -8.04 -2.28 -6.55
N ALA A 132 -8.08 -2.81 -7.77
CA ALA A 132 -7.78 -4.22 -8.04
C ALA A 132 -6.86 -4.36 -9.25
N TYR A 133 -6.30 -5.56 -9.45
CA TYR A 133 -5.81 -5.94 -10.77
C TYR A 133 -6.95 -5.88 -11.78
N ALA A 134 -6.64 -5.58 -13.02
CA ALA A 134 -7.64 -5.39 -14.06
C ALA A 134 -7.22 -6.03 -15.39
N PHE A 135 -8.21 -6.51 -16.12
CA PHE A 135 -8.06 -6.79 -17.54
C PHE A 135 -7.93 -5.48 -18.32
N ILE A 136 -7.09 -5.52 -19.37
CA ILE A 136 -6.95 -4.44 -20.35
C ILE A 136 -7.02 -5.06 -21.75
N PHE A 137 -7.90 -4.54 -22.62
CA PHE A 137 -8.11 -5.07 -23.98
C PHE A 137 -8.71 -4.04 -24.91
N LYS A 138 -8.71 -4.30 -26.22
CA LYS A 138 -9.29 -3.40 -27.22
C LYS A 138 -10.81 -3.33 -27.11
N PRO A 139 -11.42 -2.14 -27.24
CA PRO A 139 -12.88 -2.03 -27.29
C PRO A 139 -13.45 -2.78 -28.49
N GLY A 140 -14.65 -3.32 -28.33
CA GLY A 140 -15.34 -4.10 -29.37
C GLY A 140 -14.78 -5.51 -29.58
N SER A 141 -13.88 -5.99 -28.71
CA SER A 141 -13.42 -7.37 -28.73
C SER A 141 -14.50 -8.32 -28.16
N ASP A 142 -14.37 -9.61 -28.44
CA ASP A 142 -15.23 -10.65 -27.88
C ASP A 142 -15.05 -10.84 -26.36
N LEU A 143 -14.16 -10.08 -25.73
CA LEU A 143 -13.95 -10.05 -24.28
C LEU A 143 -14.82 -9.02 -23.55
N GLU A 144 -15.67 -8.28 -24.27
CA GLU A 144 -16.62 -7.38 -23.59
C GLU A 144 -17.45 -8.17 -22.57
N GLY A 145 -17.59 -7.60 -21.36
CA GLY A 145 -18.27 -8.24 -20.23
C GLY A 145 -17.48 -9.34 -19.52
N ILE A 146 -16.19 -9.50 -19.82
CA ILE A 146 -15.31 -10.38 -19.01
C ILE A 146 -15.21 -9.82 -17.59
N ASP A 147 -15.21 -10.71 -16.57
CA ASP A 147 -15.13 -10.32 -15.17
C ASP A 147 -14.38 -11.34 -14.28
N SER A 148 -13.91 -12.46 -14.87
CA SER A 148 -13.17 -13.51 -14.17
C SER A 148 -12.09 -14.14 -15.04
N LEU A 149 -11.01 -14.59 -14.39
CA LEU A 149 -9.93 -15.36 -15.01
C LEU A 149 -10.34 -16.81 -15.33
N SER A 150 -11.49 -17.26 -14.84
CA SER A 150 -12.08 -18.55 -15.20
C SER A 150 -12.92 -18.51 -16.48
N ASP A 151 -13.04 -17.34 -17.14
CA ASP A 151 -13.80 -17.21 -18.38
C ASP A 151 -13.21 -18.06 -19.49
N GLU A 152 -14.01 -18.97 -20.06
CA GLU A 152 -13.60 -19.93 -21.08
C GLU A 152 -13.00 -19.28 -22.34
N ARG A 153 -13.42 -18.04 -22.65
CA ARG A 153 -12.90 -17.29 -23.80
C ARG A 153 -11.39 -17.06 -23.71
N LEU A 154 -10.83 -16.98 -22.48
CA LEU A 154 -9.40 -16.78 -22.25
C LEU A 154 -8.55 -17.95 -22.73
N LYS A 155 -9.09 -19.16 -22.83
CA LYS A 155 -8.36 -20.34 -23.31
C LYS A 155 -7.91 -20.20 -24.78
N ALA A 156 -8.58 -19.35 -25.56
CA ALA A 156 -8.25 -19.06 -26.94
C ALA A 156 -7.43 -17.79 -27.14
N LYS A 157 -7.10 -17.05 -26.04
CA LYS A 157 -6.43 -15.73 -26.08
C LYS A 157 -4.94 -15.82 -25.72
N ARG A 158 -4.16 -14.89 -26.26
CA ARG A 158 -2.79 -14.61 -25.83
C ARG A 158 -2.88 -13.57 -24.69
N ILE A 159 -2.39 -13.96 -23.52
CA ILE A 159 -2.63 -13.21 -22.28
C ILE A 159 -1.32 -12.57 -21.83
N GLY A 160 -1.24 -11.25 -21.78
CA GLY A 160 -0.12 -10.55 -21.17
C GLY A 160 -0.25 -10.57 -19.64
N ILE A 161 0.83 -10.94 -18.94
CA ILE A 161 0.86 -10.99 -17.46
C ILE A 161 2.21 -10.54 -16.91
N VAL A 162 2.22 -9.72 -15.88
CA VAL A 162 3.44 -9.44 -15.15
C VAL A 162 3.77 -10.63 -14.25
N ALA A 163 4.91 -11.29 -14.51
CA ALA A 163 5.32 -12.50 -13.81
C ALA A 163 5.54 -12.23 -12.31
N GLY A 164 5.19 -13.20 -11.46
CA GLY A 164 5.34 -13.08 -10.00
C GLY A 164 4.27 -12.23 -9.30
N THR A 165 3.30 -11.71 -10.04
CA THR A 165 2.14 -11.01 -9.44
C THR A 165 1.08 -11.98 -8.93
N PRO A 166 0.22 -11.56 -7.98
CA PRO A 166 -0.92 -12.36 -7.54
C PRO A 166 -1.81 -12.86 -8.67
N ALA A 167 -2.01 -12.05 -9.72
CA ALA A 167 -2.79 -12.42 -10.89
C ALA A 167 -2.19 -13.58 -11.68
N ALA A 168 -0.86 -13.70 -11.73
CA ALA A 168 -0.18 -14.81 -12.41
C ALA A 168 -0.51 -16.18 -11.77
N THR A 169 -0.76 -16.23 -10.45
CA THR A 169 -1.20 -17.44 -9.76
C THR A 169 -2.54 -17.96 -10.31
N TYR A 170 -3.46 -17.05 -10.62
CA TYR A 170 -4.75 -17.43 -11.19
C TYR A 170 -4.65 -17.95 -12.63
N LEU A 171 -3.66 -17.53 -13.42
CA LEU A 171 -3.40 -18.15 -14.71
C LEU A 171 -2.98 -19.62 -14.56
N ALA A 172 -2.22 -19.95 -13.52
CA ALA A 172 -1.87 -21.33 -13.19
C ALA A 172 -3.12 -22.13 -12.76
N ILE A 173 -3.93 -21.58 -11.84
CA ILE A 173 -5.16 -22.21 -11.34
C ILE A 173 -6.12 -22.53 -12.48
N ASN A 174 -6.28 -21.62 -13.45
CA ASN A 174 -7.18 -21.76 -14.58
C ASN A 174 -6.55 -22.42 -15.81
N SER A 175 -5.35 -23.00 -15.69
CA SER A 175 -4.61 -23.67 -16.78
C SER A 175 -4.34 -22.77 -18.00
N LEU A 176 -4.15 -21.47 -17.77
CA LEU A 176 -3.93 -20.45 -18.80
C LEU A 176 -2.43 -20.14 -19.04
N LEU A 177 -1.49 -20.73 -18.29
CA LEU A 177 -0.05 -20.43 -18.42
C LEU A 177 0.51 -20.65 -19.83
N ALA A 178 0.02 -21.64 -20.55
CA ALA A 178 0.44 -21.90 -21.95
C ALA A 178 0.04 -20.77 -22.91
N ARG A 179 -0.87 -19.88 -22.51
CA ARG A 179 -1.31 -18.71 -23.27
C ARG A 179 -0.68 -17.40 -22.81
N ALA A 180 0.13 -17.47 -21.73
CA ALA A 180 0.70 -16.29 -21.09
C ALA A 180 1.98 -15.82 -21.80
N LYS A 181 2.03 -14.51 -22.12
CA LYS A 181 3.25 -13.78 -22.44
C LYS A 181 3.69 -13.06 -21.16
N PRO A 182 4.81 -13.48 -20.53
CA PRO A 182 5.26 -12.88 -19.29
C PRO A 182 6.00 -11.55 -19.55
N TYR A 183 5.76 -10.57 -18.67
CA TYR A 183 6.53 -9.34 -18.55
C TYR A 183 7.25 -9.34 -17.21
N ALA A 184 8.39 -8.67 -17.13
CA ALA A 184 9.18 -8.64 -15.90
C ALA A 184 8.48 -7.83 -14.79
N LEU A 185 8.49 -8.35 -13.55
CA LEU A 185 7.98 -7.61 -12.39
C LEU A 185 8.94 -6.48 -11.99
N MET A 186 10.23 -6.77 -12.03
CA MET A 186 11.28 -5.83 -11.66
C MET A 186 12.01 -5.39 -12.91
N VAL A 187 11.85 -4.14 -13.28
CA VAL A 187 12.54 -3.50 -14.40
C VAL A 187 13.27 -2.25 -13.90
N ASP A 188 14.29 -1.83 -14.64
CA ASP A 188 14.84 -0.49 -14.44
C ASP A 188 13.85 0.53 -15.05
N THR A 189 13.05 1.15 -14.20
CA THR A 189 11.99 2.08 -14.62
C THR A 189 12.50 3.28 -15.41
N ARG A 190 13.82 3.55 -15.39
CA ARG A 190 14.45 4.60 -16.21
C ARG A 190 14.55 4.22 -17.68
N ILE A 191 14.47 2.93 -18.00
CA ILE A 191 14.68 2.38 -19.33
C ILE A 191 13.45 1.66 -19.85
N ASP A 192 12.77 0.87 -19.00
CA ASP A 192 11.70 -0.04 -19.39
C ASP A 192 10.44 0.15 -18.53
N SER A 193 9.28 -0.12 -19.13
CA SER A 193 8.00 -0.21 -18.44
C SER A 193 7.25 -1.45 -18.93
N SER A 194 7.06 -2.42 -18.05
CA SER A 194 6.29 -3.63 -18.36
C SER A 194 4.83 -3.31 -18.75
N ALA A 195 4.26 -2.24 -18.19
CA ALA A 195 2.91 -1.81 -18.54
C ALA A 195 2.85 -1.20 -19.96
N GLU A 196 3.82 -0.35 -20.31
CA GLU A 196 3.93 0.20 -21.67
C GLU A 196 4.16 -0.89 -22.71
N ALA A 197 5.10 -1.80 -22.44
CA ALA A 197 5.39 -2.92 -23.33
C ALA A 197 4.13 -3.78 -23.55
N MET A 198 3.36 -4.06 -22.50
CA MET A 198 2.10 -4.80 -22.60
C MET A 198 1.07 -4.07 -23.44
N VAL A 199 0.94 -2.74 -23.30
CA VAL A 199 0.02 -1.92 -24.10
C VAL A 199 0.44 -1.90 -25.57
N GLN A 200 1.74 -1.79 -25.87
CA GLN A 200 2.24 -1.87 -27.26
C GLN A 200 1.94 -3.25 -27.90
N ASP A 201 2.09 -4.32 -27.13
CA ASP A 201 1.75 -5.67 -27.60
C ASP A 201 0.23 -5.85 -27.82
N LEU A 202 -0.61 -5.23 -27.01
CA LEU A 202 -2.06 -5.15 -27.28
C LEU A 202 -2.35 -4.41 -28.59
N LYS A 203 -1.67 -3.29 -28.82
CA LYS A 203 -1.85 -2.47 -30.05
C LYS A 203 -1.41 -3.23 -31.29
N SER A 204 -0.26 -3.88 -31.26
CA SER A 204 0.26 -4.66 -32.37
C SER A 204 -0.54 -5.94 -32.60
N GLY A 205 -1.34 -6.39 -31.62
CA GLY A 205 -2.05 -7.65 -31.66
C GLY A 205 -1.16 -8.84 -31.33
N GLU A 206 -0.03 -8.64 -30.68
CA GLU A 206 0.82 -9.71 -30.15
C GLU A 206 0.17 -10.43 -28.97
N ILE A 207 -0.63 -9.69 -28.16
CA ILE A 207 -1.53 -10.23 -27.16
C ILE A 207 -2.95 -9.74 -27.40
N ASP A 208 -3.93 -10.46 -26.89
CA ASP A 208 -5.36 -10.16 -27.05
C ASP A 208 -5.92 -9.47 -25.79
N VAL A 209 -5.34 -9.75 -24.63
CA VAL A 209 -5.70 -9.20 -23.33
C VAL A 209 -4.48 -9.10 -22.45
N GLY A 210 -4.37 -8.03 -21.68
CA GLY A 210 -3.37 -7.87 -20.62
C GLY A 210 -4.00 -7.91 -19.24
N ILE A 211 -3.21 -8.28 -18.24
CA ILE A 211 -3.58 -8.21 -16.83
C ILE A 211 -2.55 -7.34 -16.12
N LEU A 212 -2.98 -6.16 -15.66
CA LEU A 212 -2.16 -5.17 -15.01
C LEU A 212 -2.70 -4.78 -13.64
N TRP A 213 -1.85 -4.19 -12.82
CA TRP A 213 -2.27 -3.45 -11.64
C TRP A 213 -3.17 -2.28 -12.05
N GLY A 214 -4.35 -2.14 -11.39
CA GLY A 214 -5.41 -1.23 -11.80
C GLY A 214 -4.98 0.21 -12.12
N PRO A 215 -4.20 0.90 -11.27
CA PRO A 215 -3.71 2.23 -11.58
C PRO A 215 -2.91 2.32 -12.89
N MET A 216 -2.05 1.32 -13.15
CA MET A 216 -1.29 1.24 -14.41
C MET A 216 -2.22 0.95 -15.59
N ALA A 217 -3.13 -0.04 -15.43
CA ALA A 217 -4.11 -0.38 -16.46
C ALA A 217 -4.92 0.85 -16.89
N GLY A 218 -5.48 1.58 -15.92
CA GLY A 218 -6.31 2.75 -16.20
C GLY A 218 -5.55 3.90 -16.84
N TYR A 219 -4.36 4.19 -16.33
CA TYR A 219 -3.53 5.28 -16.84
C TYR A 219 -3.13 5.07 -18.30
N TYR A 220 -2.54 3.92 -18.62
CA TYR A 220 -2.09 3.63 -19.99
C TYR A 220 -3.27 3.41 -20.93
N ALA A 221 -4.36 2.76 -20.48
CA ALA A 221 -5.56 2.59 -21.30
C ALA A 221 -6.17 3.92 -21.74
N LYS A 222 -6.19 4.93 -20.87
CA LYS A 222 -6.75 6.25 -21.13
C LYS A 222 -5.96 7.05 -22.18
N GLN A 223 -4.67 6.77 -22.33
CA GLN A 223 -3.81 7.46 -23.30
C GLN A 223 -4.00 6.95 -24.73
N GLU A 224 -4.64 5.83 -24.93
CA GLU A 224 -4.85 5.24 -26.25
C GLU A 224 -6.08 5.83 -26.95
N THR A 225 -6.07 5.80 -28.30
CA THR A 225 -7.19 6.26 -29.13
C THR A 225 -7.52 5.17 -30.17
N PRO A 226 -8.68 4.50 -30.07
CA PRO A 226 -9.67 4.60 -28.98
C PRO A 226 -9.10 4.06 -27.64
N ALA A 227 -9.59 4.60 -26.52
CA ALA A 227 -9.17 4.14 -25.19
C ALA A 227 -9.42 2.64 -25.02
N LEU A 228 -8.48 1.94 -24.39
CA LEU A 228 -8.63 0.52 -24.09
C LEU A 228 -9.67 0.30 -22.99
N ARG A 229 -10.29 -0.87 -22.98
CA ARG A 229 -11.18 -1.30 -21.90
C ARG A 229 -10.37 -1.70 -20.68
N VAL A 230 -10.82 -1.28 -19.52
CA VAL A 230 -10.26 -1.67 -18.22
C VAL A 230 -11.36 -2.27 -17.36
N VAL A 231 -11.21 -3.53 -16.98
CA VAL A 231 -12.21 -4.24 -16.18
C VAL A 231 -11.56 -4.82 -14.93
N PRO A 232 -11.87 -4.29 -13.73
CA PRO A 232 -11.34 -4.82 -12.48
C PRO A 232 -11.70 -6.30 -12.27
N ILE A 233 -10.75 -7.10 -11.81
CA ILE A 233 -10.92 -8.53 -11.55
C ILE A 233 -11.35 -8.70 -10.09
N LEU A 234 -12.63 -8.98 -9.86
CA LEU A 234 -13.26 -8.95 -8.54
C LEU A 234 -13.86 -10.29 -8.09
N LYS A 235 -14.02 -11.25 -9.00
CA LYS A 235 -14.75 -12.50 -8.75
C LYS A 235 -13.86 -13.70 -8.41
N GLU A 236 -12.55 -13.48 -8.30
CA GLU A 236 -11.61 -14.56 -8.04
C GLU A 236 -11.65 -15.03 -6.58
N SER A 237 -11.57 -16.34 -6.40
CA SER A 237 -11.52 -17.00 -5.09
C SER A 237 -10.55 -18.17 -5.09
N GLY A 238 -10.15 -18.65 -3.90
CA GLY A 238 -9.26 -19.79 -3.77
C GLY A 238 -7.78 -19.53 -4.08
N GLY A 239 -7.39 -18.26 -4.26
CA GLY A 239 -6.01 -17.83 -4.51
C GLY A 239 -5.67 -16.52 -3.77
N PRO A 240 -4.55 -15.87 -4.12
CA PRO A 240 -4.14 -14.62 -3.50
C PRO A 240 -5.12 -13.48 -3.81
N ARG A 241 -5.18 -12.49 -2.93
CA ARG A 241 -6.04 -11.31 -3.16
C ARG A 241 -5.60 -10.53 -4.40
N LEU A 242 -6.58 -10.08 -5.19
CA LEU A 242 -6.37 -9.19 -6.35
C LEU A 242 -6.80 -7.74 -6.06
N THR A 243 -7.46 -7.51 -4.93
CA THR A 243 -7.94 -6.19 -4.50
C THR A 243 -7.15 -5.71 -3.29
N TYR A 244 -6.74 -4.46 -3.31
CA TYR A 244 -5.92 -3.86 -2.26
C TYR A 244 -6.46 -2.50 -1.83
N ARG A 245 -6.33 -2.21 -0.54
CA ARG A 245 -6.45 -0.87 0.02
C ARG A 245 -5.08 -0.23 0.06
N LEU A 246 -4.97 0.98 -0.45
CA LEU A 246 -3.73 1.75 -0.50
C LEU A 246 -3.80 2.86 0.55
N ALA A 247 -2.73 2.95 1.32
CA ALA A 247 -2.54 3.89 2.41
C ALA A 247 -1.23 4.66 2.21
N MET A 248 -0.98 5.66 3.02
CA MET A 248 0.34 6.26 3.12
C MET A 248 1.18 5.49 4.14
N GLY A 249 2.48 5.35 3.86
CA GLY A 249 3.44 4.73 4.77
C GLY A 249 4.23 5.77 5.56
N VAL A 250 4.30 5.60 6.88
CA VAL A 250 5.12 6.42 7.79
C VAL A 250 5.96 5.51 8.70
N ARG A 251 6.92 6.07 9.42
CA ARG A 251 7.68 5.31 10.43
C ARG A 251 6.80 4.95 11.63
N ALA A 252 7.10 3.84 12.28
CA ALA A 252 6.35 3.38 13.45
C ALA A 252 6.36 4.40 14.60
N ALA A 253 7.42 5.19 14.75
CA ALA A 253 7.54 6.23 15.76
C ALA A 253 6.67 7.47 15.49
N ASP A 254 6.31 7.74 14.23
CA ASP A 254 5.66 8.99 13.80
C ASP A 254 4.12 8.93 13.95
N GLN A 255 3.62 8.67 15.15
CA GLN A 255 2.19 8.48 15.40
C GLN A 255 1.37 9.77 15.31
N GLY A 256 1.91 10.90 15.72
CA GLY A 256 1.28 12.22 15.56
C GLY A 256 1.14 12.59 14.09
N TRP A 257 2.20 12.35 13.31
CA TRP A 257 2.20 12.55 11.88
C TRP A 257 1.16 11.67 11.17
N LYS A 258 1.11 10.38 11.53
CA LYS A 258 0.07 9.46 11.04
C LYS A 258 -1.35 9.99 11.32
N ARG A 259 -1.62 10.46 12.55
CA ARG A 259 -2.92 11.06 12.90
C ARG A 259 -3.24 12.30 12.06
N GLN A 260 -2.24 13.13 11.79
CA GLN A 260 -2.40 14.32 10.94
C GLN A 260 -2.73 13.93 9.49
N LEU A 261 -2.02 12.96 8.91
CA LEU A 261 -2.32 12.45 7.58
C LEU A 261 -3.72 11.82 7.49
N ASN A 262 -4.14 11.08 8.52
CA ASN A 262 -5.49 10.50 8.56
C ASN A 262 -6.59 11.58 8.51
N ARG A 263 -6.42 12.69 9.23
CA ARG A 263 -7.35 13.83 9.14
C ARG A 263 -7.36 14.43 7.74
N LEU A 264 -6.20 14.65 7.14
CA LEU A 264 -6.10 15.17 5.77
C LEU A 264 -6.76 14.27 4.74
N ILE A 265 -6.58 12.95 4.85
CA ILE A 265 -7.25 11.98 3.99
C ILE A 265 -8.77 12.13 4.12
N GLN A 266 -9.29 12.11 5.35
CA GLN A 266 -10.72 12.20 5.63
C GLN A 266 -11.33 13.52 5.11
N GLU A 267 -10.68 14.65 5.37
CA GLU A 267 -11.16 15.98 4.99
C GLU A 267 -11.11 16.22 3.47
N ASN A 268 -10.24 15.52 2.74
CA ASN A 268 -10.00 15.77 1.32
C ASN A 268 -10.33 14.56 0.42
N GLN A 269 -11.09 13.57 0.92
CA GLN A 269 -11.37 12.34 0.17
C GLN A 269 -11.96 12.58 -1.22
N SER A 270 -12.83 13.58 -1.37
CA SER A 270 -13.42 13.94 -2.66
C SER A 270 -12.39 14.46 -3.65
N GLU A 271 -11.46 15.32 -3.21
CA GLU A 271 -10.37 15.84 -4.05
C GLU A 271 -9.41 14.70 -4.44
N ILE A 272 -9.12 13.78 -3.50
CA ILE A 272 -8.31 12.59 -3.75
C ILE A 272 -8.96 11.69 -4.81
N ASN A 273 -10.26 11.38 -4.66
CA ASN A 273 -10.98 10.55 -5.61
C ASN A 273 -11.01 11.19 -7.02
N ALA A 274 -11.33 12.48 -7.10
CA ALA A 274 -11.36 13.21 -8.39
C ALA A 274 -9.99 13.17 -9.08
N LEU A 275 -8.91 13.35 -8.32
CA LEU A 275 -7.55 13.27 -8.85
C LEU A 275 -7.25 11.87 -9.39
N LEU A 276 -7.49 10.82 -8.61
CA LEU A 276 -7.23 9.43 -9.01
C LEU A 276 -8.06 9.01 -10.23
N ILE A 277 -9.34 9.37 -10.28
CA ILE A 277 -10.21 9.14 -11.45
C ILE A 277 -9.67 9.91 -12.68
N GLY A 278 -9.16 11.13 -12.47
CA GLY A 278 -8.50 11.91 -13.52
C GLY A 278 -7.33 11.18 -14.16
N TYR A 279 -6.61 10.36 -13.41
CA TYR A 279 -5.54 9.48 -13.91
C TYR A 279 -6.02 8.13 -14.44
N GLY A 280 -7.33 7.88 -14.42
CA GLY A 280 -7.90 6.61 -14.90
C GLY A 280 -7.85 5.47 -13.88
N VAL A 281 -7.49 5.73 -12.63
CA VAL A 281 -7.44 4.68 -11.59
C VAL A 281 -8.83 4.09 -11.39
N PRO A 282 -9.03 2.77 -11.56
CA PRO A 282 -10.31 2.12 -11.30
C PRO A 282 -10.57 2.01 -9.79
N LEU A 283 -11.20 3.04 -9.25
CA LEU A 283 -11.52 3.12 -7.82
C LEU A 283 -12.70 2.22 -7.47
N LEU A 284 -12.60 1.58 -6.31
CA LEU A 284 -13.63 0.71 -5.75
C LEU A 284 -14.04 1.18 -4.36
N ASP A 285 -15.34 1.05 -4.06
CA ASP A 285 -15.83 1.20 -2.70
C ASP A 285 -15.63 -0.08 -1.86
N GLU A 286 -16.05 -0.08 -0.60
CA GLU A 286 -15.91 -1.22 0.31
C GLU A 286 -16.77 -2.43 -0.10
N LYS A 287 -17.66 -2.27 -1.07
CA LYS A 287 -18.53 -3.33 -1.62
C LYS A 287 -18.10 -3.76 -3.02
N ASP A 288 -16.88 -3.43 -3.43
CA ASP A 288 -16.35 -3.69 -4.78
C ASP A 288 -17.13 -2.98 -5.92
N GLN A 289 -17.90 -1.91 -5.60
CA GLN A 289 -18.57 -1.14 -6.62
C GLN A 289 -17.66 -0.03 -7.14
N PRO A 290 -17.66 0.24 -8.46
CA PRO A 290 -16.87 1.33 -9.02
C PRO A 290 -17.29 2.68 -8.46
N ILE A 291 -16.29 3.50 -8.06
CA ILE A 291 -16.48 4.91 -7.72
C ILE A 291 -16.22 5.72 -8.99
N THR A 292 -17.26 6.42 -9.46
CA THR A 292 -17.19 7.31 -10.63
C THR A 292 -17.18 8.77 -10.19
N ALA A 293 -16.81 9.68 -11.10
CA ALA A 293 -16.79 11.11 -10.83
C ALA A 293 -18.16 11.67 -10.40
N ASP A 294 -19.25 11.03 -10.86
CA ASP A 294 -20.64 11.43 -10.57
C ASP A 294 -21.21 10.76 -9.31
N ALA A 295 -20.45 9.87 -8.66
CA ALA A 295 -20.93 9.20 -7.46
C ALA A 295 -21.02 10.21 -6.29
N PRO A 296 -22.18 10.33 -5.62
CA PRO A 296 -22.30 11.22 -4.46
C PRO A 296 -21.32 10.78 -3.37
N THR A 297 -20.42 11.69 -2.98
CA THR A 297 -19.54 11.46 -1.85
C THR A 297 -20.36 11.20 -0.61
N ARG A 298 -20.36 9.98 -0.08
CA ARG A 298 -20.95 9.72 1.21
C ARG A 298 -20.21 10.55 2.26
N LYS A 299 -20.94 11.46 2.90
CA LYS A 299 -20.44 12.06 4.15
C LYS A 299 -20.19 10.93 5.17
N PRO A 300 -19.07 11.01 5.91
CA PRO A 300 -18.74 10.03 6.95
C PRO A 300 -19.81 9.93 8.03
#